data_7311e26fa5eb3c3610aa8c6fa92a257e
#
_entry.id   7311e26fa5eb3c3610aa8c6fa92a257e
#
_cell.length_a   1.000
_cell.length_b   1.000
_cell.length_c   1.000
_cell.angle_alpha   90.00
_cell.angle_beta   90.00
_cell.angle_gamma   90.00
#
_symmetry.space_group_name_H-M   'P 1'
#
loop_
_entity.id
_entity.type
_entity.pdbx_description
1 polymer ?
#
loop_
_entity_poly.entity_id
_entity_poly.type
_entity_poly.pdbx_seq_one_letter_code
_entity_poly.pdbx_strand_id
1 'polypeptide(L)'
;DKVPSPVTIGFTPVLANQLASPLFVSEMEAFFEQRLKACDEAPASLASTGDNHLLPLVEFWRSRLTRLRDLFHGIDRDLIGAFKALEAAGKIEIIGSAATHGYLPLLARDESIRLQLAVGISEHRRIFGRAPAGCWLPECAYRPRGPWEPWPTAPRTGVRRGIEEHLADAGFQYFFVDAHLAAAGRPLGLSGDPAGDPTIHTPARPETPTEQLRSPYRAYRVGHGPVVAYVRDPRASMQVWSRSEGYPGDEWYLEFHKMRWPGGLKLWRVTGPGVDLGDKQPYNPEAASGRARGHADHFANLLQGISETEAENREGVVVAPFDTELFGHWWFEGPDFLGDVYRALAGKRDAIHPATGSRHLQEHPPRAAIRLPWGSWGANGDSSMWLSDRTAWTWERLWPLEQSFWDAAPAALASAAARPVLAQATRELLLAQSSDWQFIISTGAAADYAERRFREHCDDAEQLIAALGPGREADLESAQRRAEELGQRDQLFPNVLPAVAAALGGSRSLVVG
;
A
#
# COMPACT_ATOMS: atom_id res chain seq x y z
N ASP A 1 -1.91 -4.16 -24.20
CA ASP A 1 -1.36 -5.45 -24.66
C ASP A 1 -0.30 -5.37 -25.78
N LYS A 2 -0.11 -4.21 -26.42
CA LYS A 2 0.83 -4.05 -27.55
C LYS A 2 2.18 -3.43 -27.16
N VAL A 3 2.29 -2.87 -25.96
CA VAL A 3 3.53 -2.24 -25.45
C VAL A 3 3.97 -3.00 -24.21
N PRO A 4 5.22 -3.51 -24.18
CA PRO A 4 5.77 -4.09 -22.96
C PRO A 4 5.80 -3.03 -21.87
N SER A 5 5.04 -3.25 -20.82
CA SER A 5 4.88 -2.33 -19.70
C SER A 5 5.02 -3.07 -18.37
N PRO A 6 6.23 -3.61 -18.08
CA PRO A 6 6.46 -4.26 -16.82
C PRO A 6 6.26 -3.26 -15.69
N VAL A 7 5.37 -3.59 -14.76
CA VAL A 7 5.05 -2.79 -13.60
C VAL A 7 4.99 -3.67 -12.35
N THR A 8 5.48 -3.15 -11.23
CA THR A 8 5.31 -3.76 -9.92
C THR A 8 4.05 -3.22 -9.29
N ILE A 9 3.12 -4.10 -8.90
CA ILE A 9 1.84 -3.74 -8.29
C ILE A 9 1.74 -4.35 -6.89
N GLY A 10 1.50 -3.52 -5.89
CA GLY A 10 1.27 -3.94 -4.52
C GLY A 10 -0.21 -4.25 -4.26
N PHE A 11 -0.47 -5.42 -3.66
CA PHE A 11 -1.76 -5.73 -3.07
C PHE A 11 -1.59 -5.91 -1.56
N THR A 12 -2.26 -5.05 -0.78
CA THR A 12 -2.37 -5.34 0.64
C THR A 12 -3.24 -6.59 0.83
N PRO A 13 -2.90 -7.46 1.77
CA PRO A 13 -3.66 -8.70 1.98
C PRO A 13 -5.13 -8.45 2.31
N VAL A 14 -5.45 -7.39 3.05
CA VAL A 14 -6.83 -6.99 3.34
C VAL A 14 -7.59 -6.66 2.06
N LEU A 15 -7.02 -5.85 1.17
CA LEU A 15 -7.62 -5.51 -0.13
C LEU A 15 -7.79 -6.75 -1.01
N ALA A 16 -6.77 -7.62 -1.07
CA ALA A 16 -6.84 -8.85 -1.86
C ALA A 16 -7.97 -9.78 -1.39
N ASN A 17 -8.20 -9.87 -0.06
CA ASN A 17 -9.33 -10.61 0.51
C ASN A 17 -10.68 -9.98 0.10
N GLN A 18 -10.80 -8.66 0.15
CA GLN A 18 -12.02 -7.95 -0.25
C GLN A 18 -12.32 -8.17 -1.73
N LEU A 19 -11.33 -8.02 -2.62
CA LEU A 19 -11.49 -8.22 -4.07
C LEU A 19 -11.79 -9.68 -4.45
N ALA A 20 -11.32 -10.64 -3.66
CA ALA A 20 -11.62 -12.07 -3.84
C ALA A 20 -12.98 -12.49 -3.24
N SER A 21 -13.68 -11.59 -2.55
CA SER A 21 -14.95 -11.90 -1.89
C SER A 21 -16.11 -11.93 -2.88
N PRO A 22 -17.06 -12.89 -2.75
CA PRO A 22 -18.32 -12.86 -3.50
C PRO A 22 -19.11 -11.56 -3.29
N LEU A 23 -19.00 -10.93 -2.13
CA LEU A 23 -19.62 -9.64 -1.84
C LEU A 23 -19.12 -8.56 -2.81
N PHE A 24 -17.81 -8.50 -3.08
CA PHE A 24 -17.25 -7.55 -4.06
C PHE A 24 -17.91 -7.69 -5.42
N VAL A 25 -18.12 -8.92 -5.90
CA VAL A 25 -18.76 -9.16 -7.20
C VAL A 25 -20.19 -8.64 -7.21
N SER A 26 -20.98 -8.93 -6.17
CA SER A 26 -22.38 -8.47 -6.08
C SER A 26 -22.49 -6.94 -5.98
N GLU A 27 -21.63 -6.32 -5.18
CA GLU A 27 -21.62 -4.85 -5.02
C GLU A 27 -21.14 -4.14 -6.30
N MET A 28 -20.20 -4.73 -7.04
CA MET A 28 -19.74 -4.17 -8.32
C MET A 28 -20.85 -4.23 -9.38
N GLU A 29 -21.61 -5.33 -9.46
CA GLU A 29 -22.78 -5.43 -10.36
C GLU A 29 -23.84 -4.39 -9.98
N ALA A 30 -24.18 -4.29 -8.70
CA ALA A 30 -25.13 -3.28 -8.21
C ALA A 30 -24.65 -1.85 -8.50
N PHE A 31 -23.35 -1.58 -8.37
CA PHE A 31 -22.76 -0.29 -8.74
C PHE A 31 -22.96 0.03 -10.22
N PHE A 32 -22.68 -0.91 -11.14
CA PHE A 32 -22.90 -0.70 -12.56
C PHE A 32 -24.37 -0.44 -12.88
N GLU A 33 -25.29 -1.22 -12.33
CA GLU A 33 -26.74 -1.05 -12.52
C GLU A 33 -27.18 0.32 -12.04
N GLN A 34 -26.80 0.72 -10.83
CA GLN A 34 -27.15 2.01 -10.26
C GLN A 34 -26.63 3.19 -11.10
N ARG A 35 -25.37 3.11 -11.56
CA ARG A 35 -24.76 4.18 -12.36
C ARG A 35 -25.32 4.27 -13.77
N LEU A 36 -25.61 3.16 -14.41
CA LEU A 36 -26.28 3.15 -15.72
C LEU A 36 -27.71 3.69 -15.63
N LYS A 37 -28.47 3.30 -14.59
CA LYS A 37 -29.79 3.87 -14.31
C LYS A 37 -29.72 5.38 -14.09
N ALA A 38 -28.71 5.87 -13.38
CA ALA A 38 -28.49 7.31 -13.23
C ALA A 38 -28.27 8.04 -14.56
N CYS A 39 -27.60 7.39 -15.53
CA CYS A 39 -27.46 7.92 -16.88
C CYS A 39 -28.81 7.92 -17.64
N ASP A 40 -29.73 6.93 -17.38
CA ASP A 40 -31.06 6.91 -17.99
C ASP A 40 -31.97 8.03 -17.47
N GLU A 41 -31.88 8.35 -16.18
CA GLU A 41 -32.70 9.34 -15.49
C GLU A 41 -32.17 10.79 -15.67
N ALA A 42 -30.86 10.96 -15.90
CA ALA A 42 -30.21 12.27 -15.99
C ALA A 42 -30.82 13.19 -17.06
N PRO A 43 -31.19 12.76 -18.28
CA PRO A 43 -31.73 13.66 -19.29
C PRO A 43 -32.99 14.42 -18.84
N ALA A 44 -33.96 13.73 -18.21
CA ALA A 44 -35.16 14.37 -17.68
C ALA A 44 -34.84 15.39 -16.57
N SER A 45 -33.91 15.03 -15.67
CA SER A 45 -33.43 15.92 -14.60
C SER A 45 -32.69 17.15 -15.14
N LEU A 46 -31.84 16.98 -16.17
CA LEU A 46 -31.11 18.09 -16.79
C LEU A 46 -32.06 19.05 -17.54
N ALA A 47 -33.07 18.51 -18.22
CA ALA A 47 -34.07 19.30 -18.88
C ALA A 47 -34.87 20.17 -17.89
N SER A 48 -35.22 19.64 -16.72
CA SER A 48 -35.96 20.35 -15.69
C SER A 48 -35.17 21.52 -15.06
N THR A 49 -33.83 21.46 -15.07
CA THR A 49 -32.95 22.53 -14.56
C THR A 49 -32.35 23.42 -15.63
N GLY A 50 -32.67 23.19 -16.92
CA GLY A 50 -32.13 23.94 -18.05
C GLY A 50 -30.67 23.57 -18.41
N ASP A 51 -30.14 22.50 -17.87
CA ASP A 51 -28.74 22.04 -18.04
C ASP A 51 -28.52 21.13 -19.23
N ASN A 52 -29.32 21.23 -20.29
CA ASN A 52 -29.25 20.32 -21.46
C ASN A 52 -27.88 20.30 -22.14
N HIS A 53 -27.04 21.31 -21.94
CA HIS A 53 -25.68 21.39 -22.45
C HIS A 53 -24.77 20.29 -21.86
N LEU A 54 -25.15 19.64 -20.73
CA LEU A 54 -24.43 18.53 -20.09
C LEU A 54 -24.83 17.14 -20.63
N LEU A 55 -25.84 17.03 -21.51
CA LEU A 55 -26.27 15.75 -22.07
C LEU A 55 -25.15 14.94 -22.76
N PRO A 56 -24.23 15.55 -23.53
CA PRO A 56 -23.10 14.80 -24.09
C PRO A 56 -22.23 14.10 -23.04
N LEU A 57 -22.13 14.66 -21.84
CA LEU A 57 -21.35 14.06 -20.74
C LEU A 57 -22.08 12.88 -20.09
N VAL A 58 -23.41 12.88 -20.09
CA VAL A 58 -24.20 11.72 -19.66
C VAL A 58 -23.95 10.54 -20.60
N GLU A 59 -23.91 10.79 -21.91
CA GLU A 59 -23.62 9.75 -22.90
C GLU A 59 -22.15 9.25 -22.83
N PHE A 60 -21.20 10.15 -22.56
CA PHE A 60 -19.82 9.79 -22.25
C PHE A 60 -19.76 8.81 -21.07
N TRP A 61 -20.46 9.10 -19.96
CA TRP A 61 -20.50 8.23 -18.79
C TRP A 61 -21.16 6.89 -19.08
N ARG A 62 -22.29 6.90 -19.79
CA ARG A 62 -22.98 5.68 -20.24
C ARG A 62 -22.02 4.76 -21.00
N SER A 63 -21.37 5.30 -22.01
CA SER A 63 -20.40 4.54 -22.83
C SER A 63 -19.25 3.99 -22.01
N ARG A 64 -18.70 4.80 -21.08
CA ARG A 64 -17.60 4.36 -20.23
C ARG A 64 -18.01 3.27 -19.24
N LEU A 65 -19.13 3.45 -18.54
CA LEU A 65 -19.66 2.46 -17.59
C LEU A 65 -20.01 1.15 -18.26
N THR A 66 -20.60 1.20 -19.45
CA THR A 66 -20.89 0.01 -20.25
C THR A 66 -19.59 -0.73 -20.59
N ARG A 67 -18.57 -0.03 -21.08
CA ARG A 67 -17.27 -0.67 -21.38
C ARG A 67 -16.60 -1.27 -20.14
N LEU A 68 -16.68 -0.61 -18.98
CA LEU A 68 -16.09 -1.14 -17.74
C LEU A 68 -16.86 -2.37 -17.27
N ARG A 69 -18.20 -2.37 -17.33
CA ARG A 69 -19.02 -3.54 -17.04
C ARG A 69 -18.69 -4.70 -17.99
N ASP A 70 -18.61 -4.44 -19.29
CA ASP A 70 -18.31 -5.45 -20.29
C ASP A 70 -16.87 -6.01 -20.09
N LEU A 71 -15.91 -5.18 -19.69
CA LEU A 71 -14.58 -5.62 -19.28
C LEU A 71 -14.64 -6.53 -18.04
N PHE A 72 -15.40 -6.14 -17.01
CA PHE A 72 -15.58 -6.92 -15.79
C PHE A 72 -16.21 -8.28 -16.08
N HIS A 73 -17.23 -8.33 -16.97
CA HIS A 73 -17.81 -9.58 -17.45
C HIS A 73 -16.82 -10.39 -18.31
N GLY A 74 -16.02 -9.72 -19.13
CA GLY A 74 -15.02 -10.35 -20.00
C GLY A 74 -13.86 -11.01 -19.26
N ILE A 75 -13.64 -10.65 -18.00
CA ILE A 75 -12.71 -11.32 -17.09
C ILE A 75 -13.44 -12.26 -16.11
N ASP A 76 -14.63 -12.72 -16.47
CA ASP A 76 -15.48 -13.62 -15.65
C ASP A 76 -15.77 -13.07 -14.24
N ARG A 77 -15.75 -11.74 -14.05
CA ARG A 77 -15.89 -11.05 -12.75
C ARG A 77 -14.75 -11.38 -11.76
N ASP A 78 -13.69 -12.01 -12.22
CA ASP A 78 -12.52 -12.40 -11.43
C ASP A 78 -11.37 -11.42 -11.65
N LEU A 79 -11.40 -10.31 -10.91
CA LEU A 79 -10.35 -9.30 -10.97
C LEU A 79 -8.99 -9.86 -10.53
N ILE A 80 -8.98 -10.67 -9.48
CA ILE A 80 -7.75 -11.32 -8.98
C ILE A 80 -7.18 -12.27 -10.04
N GLY A 81 -8.01 -13.12 -10.66
CA GLY A 81 -7.59 -14.00 -11.74
C GLY A 81 -7.01 -13.27 -12.93
N ALA A 82 -7.58 -12.11 -13.28
CA ALA A 82 -7.06 -11.26 -14.35
C ALA A 82 -5.64 -10.75 -14.03
N PHE A 83 -5.37 -10.29 -12.80
CA PHE A 83 -4.02 -9.89 -12.38
C PHE A 83 -3.05 -11.07 -12.34
N LYS A 84 -3.48 -12.23 -11.85
CA LYS A 84 -2.67 -13.47 -11.89
C LYS A 84 -2.27 -13.86 -13.32
N ALA A 85 -3.19 -13.74 -14.27
CA ALA A 85 -2.92 -14.03 -15.68
C ALA A 85 -1.87 -13.06 -16.27
N LEU A 86 -1.92 -11.78 -15.91
CA LEU A 86 -0.91 -10.80 -16.32
C LEU A 86 0.46 -11.10 -15.71
N GLU A 87 0.51 -11.51 -14.46
CA GLU A 87 1.75 -11.90 -13.79
C GLU A 87 2.34 -13.18 -14.40
N ALA A 88 1.51 -14.21 -14.63
CA ALA A 88 1.92 -15.44 -15.30
C ALA A 88 2.47 -15.20 -16.72
N ALA A 89 1.94 -14.18 -17.40
CA ALA A 89 2.45 -13.73 -18.70
C ALA A 89 3.71 -12.86 -18.61
N GLY A 90 4.27 -12.64 -17.40
CA GLY A 90 5.47 -11.81 -17.19
C GLY A 90 5.28 -10.32 -17.46
N LYS A 91 4.03 -9.84 -17.49
CA LYS A 91 3.71 -8.44 -17.77
C LYS A 91 3.76 -7.56 -16.54
N ILE A 92 3.48 -8.12 -15.37
CA ILE A 92 3.52 -7.43 -14.09
C ILE A 92 4.22 -8.30 -13.05
N GLU A 93 4.60 -7.71 -11.94
CA GLU A 93 4.99 -8.38 -10.71
C GLU A 93 4.03 -7.97 -9.60
N ILE A 94 3.43 -8.94 -8.91
CA ILE A 94 2.58 -8.69 -7.76
C ILE A 94 3.42 -8.83 -6.49
N ILE A 95 3.47 -7.77 -5.68
CA ILE A 95 4.16 -7.74 -4.39
C ILE A 95 3.16 -7.72 -3.22
N GLY A 96 3.66 -8.13 -2.05
CA GLY A 96 2.88 -8.16 -0.81
C GLY A 96 3.08 -6.92 0.06
N SER A 97 2.42 -6.96 1.22
CA SER A 97 2.52 -5.98 2.29
C SER A 97 2.21 -6.64 3.62
N ALA A 98 2.20 -5.87 4.71
CA ALA A 98 1.64 -6.28 6.00
C ALA A 98 0.13 -6.56 5.89
N ALA A 99 -0.39 -7.47 6.70
CA ALA A 99 -1.76 -8.02 6.61
C ALA A 99 -2.86 -6.96 6.44
N THR A 100 -2.86 -5.97 7.32
CA THR A 100 -3.85 -4.88 7.35
C THR A 100 -3.20 -3.51 7.16
N HIS A 101 -2.08 -3.44 6.47
CA HIS A 101 -1.33 -2.20 6.31
C HIS A 101 -0.91 -1.56 7.65
N GLY A 102 -0.58 -2.39 8.67
CA GLY A 102 -0.19 -1.92 9.99
C GLY A 102 1.10 -1.11 9.97
N TYR A 103 1.17 -0.02 10.75
CA TYR A 103 2.38 0.82 10.84
C TYR A 103 3.46 0.11 11.67
N LEU A 104 4.24 -0.77 11.02
CA LEU A 104 5.16 -1.72 11.67
C LEU A 104 6.13 -1.09 12.68
N PRO A 105 6.74 0.11 12.44
CA PRO A 105 7.69 0.71 13.37
C PRO A 105 7.10 1.05 14.75
N LEU A 106 5.79 1.27 14.85
CA LEU A 106 5.11 1.67 16.09
C LEU A 106 4.43 0.51 16.84
N LEU A 107 4.38 -0.70 16.26
CA LEU A 107 3.90 -1.88 16.97
C LEU A 107 4.87 -2.23 18.12
N ALA A 108 4.34 -2.41 19.34
CA ALA A 108 5.17 -2.59 20.54
C ALA A 108 5.89 -3.94 20.60
N ARG A 109 5.36 -4.95 19.91
CA ARG A 109 5.84 -6.34 19.99
C ARG A 109 6.42 -6.78 18.65
N ASP A 110 7.60 -7.44 18.68
CA ASP A 110 8.18 -8.06 17.49
C ASP A 110 7.30 -9.20 16.95
N GLU A 111 6.54 -9.86 17.86
CA GLU A 111 5.51 -10.83 17.52
C GLU A 111 4.42 -10.23 16.64
N SER A 112 3.97 -9.02 16.93
CA SER A 112 2.96 -8.32 16.12
C SER A 112 3.48 -8.00 14.72
N ILE A 113 4.74 -7.57 14.60
CA ILE A 113 5.37 -7.35 13.29
C ILE A 113 5.43 -8.66 12.51
N ARG A 114 5.89 -9.75 13.16
CA ARG A 114 5.95 -11.08 12.53
C ARG A 114 4.57 -11.58 12.13
N LEU A 115 3.53 -11.34 12.93
CA LEU A 115 2.16 -11.72 12.63
C LEU A 115 1.64 -11.00 11.38
N GLN A 116 1.80 -9.67 11.31
CA GLN A 116 1.43 -8.87 10.15
C GLN A 116 2.08 -9.39 8.87
N LEU A 117 3.38 -9.72 8.91
CA LEU A 117 4.10 -10.24 7.75
C LEU A 117 3.72 -11.68 7.43
N ALA A 118 3.57 -12.56 8.43
CA ALA A 118 3.22 -13.97 8.24
C ALA A 118 1.82 -14.13 7.62
N VAL A 119 0.82 -13.39 8.12
CA VAL A 119 -0.53 -13.36 7.53
C VAL A 119 -0.45 -12.79 6.10
N GLY A 120 0.32 -11.71 5.90
CA GLY A 120 0.52 -11.12 4.58
C GLY A 120 1.03 -12.13 3.55
N ILE A 121 2.05 -12.91 3.88
CA ILE A 121 2.61 -13.93 3.01
C ILE A 121 1.65 -15.10 2.81
N SER A 122 0.98 -15.55 3.87
CA SER A 122 0.01 -16.64 3.80
C SER A 122 -1.14 -16.31 2.85
N GLU A 123 -1.69 -15.11 2.97
CA GLU A 123 -2.77 -14.63 2.11
C GLU A 123 -2.31 -14.41 0.66
N HIS A 124 -1.11 -13.89 0.47
CA HIS A 124 -0.55 -13.75 -0.87
C HIS A 124 -0.39 -15.13 -1.55
N ARG A 125 0.12 -16.13 -0.82
CA ARG A 125 0.19 -17.51 -1.34
C ARG A 125 -1.19 -18.08 -1.64
N ARG A 126 -2.15 -17.89 -0.75
CA ARG A 126 -3.53 -18.38 -0.92
C ARG A 126 -4.21 -17.77 -2.14
N ILE A 127 -4.09 -16.46 -2.33
CA ILE A 127 -4.80 -15.70 -3.36
C ILE A 127 -4.04 -15.75 -4.69
N PHE A 128 -2.73 -15.49 -4.70
CA PHE A 128 -1.91 -15.38 -5.92
C PHE A 128 -1.11 -16.65 -6.25
N GLY A 129 -1.08 -17.65 -5.35
CA GLY A 129 -0.43 -18.96 -5.60
C GLY A 129 1.06 -19.03 -5.31
N ARG A 130 1.71 -17.93 -4.90
CA ARG A 130 3.14 -17.87 -4.57
C ARG A 130 3.43 -16.88 -3.44
N ALA A 131 4.60 -16.96 -2.83
CA ALA A 131 5.08 -15.92 -1.93
C ALA A 131 5.52 -14.68 -2.72
N PRO A 132 5.30 -13.46 -2.19
CA PRO A 132 5.80 -12.23 -2.81
C PRO A 132 7.32 -12.11 -2.63
N ALA A 133 8.02 -11.63 -3.65
CA ALA A 133 9.43 -11.30 -3.52
C ALA A 133 9.63 -9.90 -2.90
N GLY A 134 8.80 -8.94 -3.27
CA GLY A 134 8.82 -7.57 -2.76
C GLY A 134 7.78 -7.31 -1.69
N CYS A 135 8.09 -6.37 -0.80
CA CYS A 135 7.20 -5.85 0.23
C CYS A 135 6.99 -4.35 0.03
N TRP A 136 5.73 -3.93 -0.11
CA TRP A 136 5.38 -2.56 0.17
C TRP A 136 5.29 -2.38 1.67
N LEU A 137 6.27 -1.68 2.26
CA LEU A 137 6.14 -1.29 3.66
C LEU A 137 4.98 -0.32 3.80
N PRO A 138 4.02 -0.59 4.71
CA PRO A 138 2.99 0.38 5.01
C PRO A 138 3.61 1.75 5.26
N GLU A 139 3.17 2.77 4.49
CA GLU A 139 3.62 4.16 4.58
C GLU A 139 5.11 4.38 4.29
N CYS A 140 5.77 3.46 3.57
CA CYS A 140 7.24 3.43 3.46
C CYS A 140 7.93 3.53 4.84
N ALA A 141 7.24 3.11 5.90
CA ALA A 141 7.67 3.30 7.27
C ALA A 141 8.73 2.28 7.67
N TYR A 142 9.90 2.79 8.05
CA TYR A 142 11.06 2.00 8.39
C TYR A 142 11.62 2.40 9.76
N ARG A 143 12.14 1.43 10.50
CA ARG A 143 12.87 1.59 11.75
C ARG A 143 14.06 0.62 11.78
N PRO A 144 15.29 1.13 12.01
CA PRO A 144 16.47 0.28 12.18
C PRO A 144 16.46 -0.45 13.54
N ARG A 145 17.36 -1.42 13.68
CA ARG A 145 17.67 -2.00 15.00
C ARG A 145 18.15 -0.91 15.95
N GLY A 146 17.54 -0.83 17.13
CA GLY A 146 17.91 0.16 18.13
C GLY A 146 16.95 0.23 19.32
N PRO A 147 17.15 1.20 20.23
CA PRO A 147 16.20 1.54 21.28
C PRO A 147 14.85 1.90 20.68
N TRP A 148 13.75 1.53 21.38
CA TRP A 148 12.41 1.79 20.94
C TRP A 148 11.64 2.56 22.01
N GLU A 149 11.57 3.84 21.85
CA GLU A 149 10.92 4.79 22.75
C GLU A 149 10.19 5.86 21.92
N PRO A 150 9.15 5.46 21.15
CA PRO A 150 8.48 6.37 20.19
C PRO A 150 7.67 7.46 20.88
N TRP A 151 7.24 7.21 22.14
CA TRP A 151 6.38 8.11 22.91
C TRP A 151 6.64 7.94 24.42
N PRO A 152 6.41 8.99 25.26
CA PRO A 152 6.68 8.92 26.71
C PRO A 152 5.96 7.80 27.45
N THR A 153 4.74 7.42 26.99
CA THR A 153 3.94 6.36 27.58
C THR A 153 4.15 4.99 26.93
N ALA A 154 5.04 4.90 25.92
CA ALA A 154 5.32 3.64 25.26
C ALA A 154 5.96 2.61 26.20
N PRO A 155 5.66 1.30 26.04
CA PRO A 155 6.31 0.26 26.85
C PRO A 155 7.83 0.27 26.64
N ARG A 156 8.59 0.12 27.70
CA ARG A 156 10.05 0.02 27.64
C ARG A 156 10.45 -1.38 27.18
N THR A 157 10.83 -1.53 25.92
CA THR A 157 11.18 -2.82 25.33
C THR A 157 12.69 -3.02 25.11
N GLY A 158 13.52 -2.02 25.43
CA GLY A 158 14.97 -2.06 25.17
C GLY A 158 15.32 -1.97 23.68
N VAL A 159 16.34 -2.71 23.27
CA VAL A 159 16.78 -2.76 21.87
C VAL A 159 15.89 -3.71 21.09
N ARG A 160 15.25 -3.21 20.05
CA ARG A 160 14.39 -4.01 19.14
C ARG A 160 15.08 -4.25 17.80
N ARG A 161 14.69 -5.31 17.13
CA ARG A 161 15.16 -5.69 15.79
C ARG A 161 14.72 -4.64 14.77
N GLY A 162 15.53 -4.45 13.71
CA GLY A 162 15.17 -3.61 12.57
C GLY A 162 14.06 -4.24 11.71
N ILE A 163 13.31 -3.41 11.02
CA ILE A 163 12.24 -3.88 10.11
C ILE A 163 12.85 -4.76 9.01
N GLU A 164 14.03 -4.42 8.50
CA GLU A 164 14.75 -5.21 7.50
C GLU A 164 15.06 -6.65 7.97
N GLU A 165 15.27 -6.84 9.27
CA GLU A 165 15.53 -8.16 9.83
C GLU A 165 14.25 -9.02 9.87
N HIS A 166 13.10 -8.42 10.14
CA HIS A 166 11.81 -9.09 10.07
C HIS A 166 11.43 -9.43 8.63
N LEU A 167 11.72 -8.55 7.67
CA LEU A 167 11.51 -8.80 6.25
C LEU A 167 12.39 -9.94 5.74
N ALA A 168 13.66 -9.99 6.16
CA ALA A 168 14.58 -11.08 5.83
C ALA A 168 14.07 -12.44 6.34
N ASP A 169 13.68 -12.49 7.63
CA ASP A 169 13.12 -13.71 8.24
C ASP A 169 11.82 -14.17 7.55
N ALA A 170 11.03 -13.22 7.06
CA ALA A 170 9.80 -13.46 6.32
C ALA A 170 10.04 -13.89 4.85
N GLY A 171 11.28 -13.79 4.34
CA GLY A 171 11.67 -14.20 3.00
C GLY A 171 11.49 -13.16 1.92
N PHE A 172 11.23 -11.90 2.27
CA PHE A 172 11.21 -10.80 1.31
C PHE A 172 12.64 -10.50 0.82
N GLN A 173 12.75 -10.17 -0.47
CA GLN A 173 14.01 -9.82 -1.10
C GLN A 173 14.23 -8.31 -1.14
N TYR A 174 13.16 -7.53 -1.28
CA TYR A 174 13.24 -6.08 -1.35
C TYR A 174 11.99 -5.37 -0.80
N PHE A 175 12.16 -4.09 -0.51
CA PHE A 175 11.11 -3.17 -0.06
C PHE A 175 11.41 -1.75 -0.53
N PHE A 176 10.52 -0.80 -0.23
CA PHE A 176 10.61 0.59 -0.68
C PHE A 176 10.72 1.54 0.51
N VAL A 177 11.52 2.61 0.32
CA VAL A 177 11.68 3.72 1.30
C VAL A 177 11.66 5.06 0.60
N ASP A 178 11.40 6.12 1.34
CA ASP A 178 11.44 7.48 0.79
C ASP A 178 12.89 8.00 0.65
N ALA A 179 13.07 8.96 -0.26
CA ALA A 179 14.36 9.53 -0.64
C ALA A 179 15.17 10.07 0.55
N HIS A 180 14.52 10.75 1.48
CA HIS A 180 15.20 11.37 2.64
C HIS A 180 15.86 10.33 3.56
N LEU A 181 15.34 9.09 3.63
CA LEU A 181 15.96 8.02 4.41
C LEU A 181 17.32 7.62 3.81
N ALA A 182 17.41 7.54 2.50
CA ALA A 182 18.70 7.27 1.83
C ALA A 182 19.66 8.47 2.00
N ALA A 183 19.18 9.70 1.81
CA ALA A 183 19.97 10.91 1.96
C ALA A 183 20.55 11.07 3.38
N ALA A 184 19.78 10.73 4.42
CA ALA A 184 20.21 10.71 5.81
C ALA A 184 20.89 9.39 6.22
N GLY A 185 20.91 8.39 5.35
CA GLY A 185 21.45 7.07 5.62
C GLY A 185 22.97 7.08 5.85
N ARG A 186 23.45 6.11 6.61
CA ARG A 186 24.88 5.89 6.84
C ARG A 186 25.39 4.79 5.92
N PRO A 187 26.26 5.08 4.93
CA PRO A 187 26.87 4.06 4.10
C PRO A 187 27.69 3.06 4.94
N LEU A 188 27.56 1.77 4.64
CA LEU A 188 28.30 0.69 5.28
C LEU A 188 29.46 0.20 4.41
N GLY A 189 29.48 0.54 3.12
CA GLY A 189 30.52 0.18 2.16
C GLY A 189 29.95 -0.45 0.89
N LEU A 190 30.85 -0.96 0.05
CA LEU A 190 30.54 -1.69 -1.18
C LEU A 190 30.87 -3.17 -1.01
N SER A 191 30.05 -4.05 -1.58
CA SER A 191 30.38 -5.48 -1.65
C SER A 191 31.45 -5.72 -2.70
N GLY A 192 32.48 -6.46 -2.36
CA GLY A 192 33.59 -6.75 -3.29
C GLY A 192 33.27 -7.78 -4.36
N ASP A 193 32.25 -8.63 -4.15
CA ASP A 193 31.83 -9.67 -5.11
C ASP A 193 30.32 -9.69 -5.25
N PRO A 194 29.77 -9.43 -6.45
CA PRO A 194 28.34 -9.51 -6.72
C PRO A 194 27.77 -10.94 -6.68
N ALA A 195 28.61 -11.98 -6.74
CA ALA A 195 28.18 -13.37 -6.88
C ALA A 195 28.36 -14.23 -5.63
N GLY A 196 28.90 -13.71 -4.53
CA GLY A 196 29.31 -14.60 -3.47
C GLY A 196 29.32 -14.06 -2.09
N ASP A 197 30.07 -13.71 -1.33
CA ASP A 197 30.17 -13.55 0.10
C ASP A 197 29.47 -12.28 0.62
N PRO A 198 28.64 -12.38 1.66
CA PRO A 198 27.98 -11.24 2.30
C PRO A 198 28.93 -10.31 3.09
N THR A 199 30.23 -10.53 3.08
CA THR A 199 31.20 -9.64 3.74
C THR A 199 31.22 -8.27 3.05
N ILE A 200 30.67 -7.29 3.75
CA ILE A 200 30.80 -5.89 3.39
C ILE A 200 32.20 -5.43 3.74
N HIS A 201 33.04 -5.25 2.74
CA HIS A 201 34.33 -4.62 2.93
C HIS A 201 34.14 -3.10 2.98
N THR A 202 34.31 -2.50 4.15
CA THR A 202 34.46 -1.05 4.26
C THR A 202 35.86 -0.71 3.75
N PRO A 203 35.99 0.00 2.61
CA PRO A 203 37.31 0.38 2.13
C PRO A 203 37.98 1.32 3.14
N ALA A 204 39.25 1.19 3.33
CA ALA A 204 40.05 2.05 4.25
C ALA A 204 40.02 3.53 3.80
N ARG A 205 39.74 3.79 2.52
CA ARG A 205 39.31 5.06 1.92
C ARG A 205 38.22 4.77 0.94
N PRO A 206 37.02 5.40 1.06
CA PRO A 206 36.00 5.26 0.02
C PRO A 206 36.54 5.86 -1.28
N GLU A 207 36.72 5.03 -2.30
CA GLU A 207 37.06 5.47 -3.65
C GLU A 207 35.92 6.26 -4.30
N THR A 208 34.71 6.12 -3.74
CA THR A 208 33.49 6.79 -4.19
C THR A 208 33.13 7.91 -3.22
N PRO A 209 32.85 9.14 -3.66
CA PRO A 209 32.38 10.22 -2.81
C PRO A 209 31.16 9.79 -1.99
N THR A 210 31.10 10.23 -0.74
CA THR A 210 30.02 9.85 0.21
C THR A 210 28.64 10.21 -0.32
N GLU A 211 28.51 11.26 -1.13
CA GLU A 211 27.28 11.69 -1.76
C GLU A 211 26.75 10.67 -2.77
N GLN A 212 27.64 10.05 -3.56
CA GLN A 212 27.26 8.99 -4.50
C GLN A 212 26.74 7.73 -3.80
N LEU A 213 27.20 7.48 -2.55
CA LEU A 213 26.72 6.37 -1.73
C LEU A 213 25.35 6.63 -1.07
N ARG A 214 24.74 7.81 -1.29
CA ARG A 214 23.43 8.21 -0.73
C ARG A 214 22.40 8.54 -1.81
N SER A 215 22.72 8.27 -3.06
CA SER A 215 21.84 8.57 -4.19
C SER A 215 20.51 7.82 -4.08
N PRO A 216 19.34 8.44 -4.38
CA PRO A 216 18.08 7.75 -4.47
C PRO A 216 17.97 6.85 -5.73
N TYR A 217 18.96 6.92 -6.62
CA TYR A 217 18.98 6.19 -7.89
C TYR A 217 19.73 4.86 -7.83
N ARG A 218 19.84 4.28 -6.63
CA ARG A 218 20.45 2.97 -6.39
C ARG A 218 19.58 2.11 -5.50
N ALA A 219 19.67 0.80 -5.69
CA ALA A 219 19.21 -0.16 -4.72
C ALA A 219 20.31 -0.42 -3.67
N TYR A 220 19.93 -0.60 -2.40
CA TYR A 220 20.87 -0.80 -1.29
C TYR A 220 20.54 -2.05 -0.52
N ARG A 221 21.55 -2.84 -0.15
CA ARG A 221 21.40 -3.77 0.95
C ARG A 221 21.27 -2.99 2.27
N VAL A 222 20.31 -3.38 3.10
CA VAL A 222 20.05 -2.66 4.35
C VAL A 222 20.67 -3.38 5.54
N GLY A 223 21.44 -2.65 6.32
CA GLY A 223 22.20 -3.24 7.43
C GLY A 223 23.20 -4.30 6.94
N HIS A 224 23.25 -5.41 7.66
CA HIS A 224 24.09 -6.56 7.31
C HIS A 224 23.29 -7.73 6.71
N GLY A 225 21.99 -7.51 6.44
CA GLY A 225 21.08 -8.50 5.92
C GLY A 225 21.05 -8.59 4.38
N PRO A 226 20.33 -9.57 3.85
CA PRO A 226 20.19 -9.76 2.41
C PRO A 226 19.14 -8.84 1.76
N VAL A 227 18.25 -8.22 2.55
CA VAL A 227 17.11 -7.49 2.02
C VAL A 227 17.54 -6.15 1.44
N VAL A 228 16.94 -5.79 0.31
CA VAL A 228 17.29 -4.61 -0.49
C VAL A 228 16.22 -3.53 -0.35
N ALA A 229 16.65 -2.28 -0.15
CA ALA A 229 15.77 -1.12 -0.25
C ALA A 229 15.88 -0.48 -1.63
N TYR A 230 14.73 -0.24 -2.24
CA TYR A 230 14.54 0.68 -3.35
C TYR A 230 14.12 2.05 -2.82
N VAL A 231 14.67 3.08 -3.41
CA VAL A 231 14.50 4.46 -2.93
C VAL A 231 13.61 5.24 -3.87
N ARG A 232 12.54 5.82 -3.36
CA ARG A 232 11.58 6.63 -4.12
C ARG A 232 12.26 7.87 -4.70
N ASP A 233 12.06 8.13 -6.00
CA ASP A 233 12.53 9.36 -6.62
C ASP A 233 11.67 10.58 -6.20
N PRO A 234 12.28 11.64 -5.63
CA PRO A 234 11.53 12.81 -5.18
C PRO A 234 10.92 13.64 -6.32
N ARG A 235 11.60 13.69 -7.50
CA ARG A 235 11.15 14.51 -8.64
C ARG A 235 9.92 13.91 -9.30
N ALA A 236 9.95 12.61 -9.61
CA ALA A 236 8.78 11.90 -10.16
C ALA A 236 7.60 11.95 -9.18
N SER A 237 7.89 11.80 -7.88
CA SER A 237 6.86 11.89 -6.83
C SER A 237 6.21 13.26 -6.78
N MET A 238 7.00 14.32 -6.72
CA MET A 238 6.50 15.69 -6.64
C MET A 238 5.66 16.06 -7.86
N GLN A 239 6.04 15.61 -9.06
CA GLN A 239 5.33 15.90 -10.30
C GLN A 239 3.90 15.32 -10.32
N VAL A 240 3.64 14.28 -9.54
CA VAL A 240 2.29 13.68 -9.43
C VAL A 240 1.59 14.11 -8.15
N TRP A 241 2.26 14.11 -6.99
CA TRP A 241 1.65 14.36 -5.69
C TRP A 241 1.54 15.83 -5.29
N SER A 242 2.28 16.73 -5.93
CA SER A 242 2.21 18.15 -5.57
C SER A 242 0.80 18.69 -5.78
N ARG A 243 0.25 19.32 -4.75
CA ARG A 243 -1.07 19.97 -4.82
C ARG A 243 -1.09 21.15 -5.79
N SER A 244 0.05 21.84 -5.95
CA SER A 244 0.17 23.06 -6.78
C SER A 244 0.71 22.79 -8.18
N GLU A 245 1.55 21.75 -8.33
CA GLU A 245 2.29 21.50 -9.57
C GLU A 245 2.06 20.09 -10.14
N GLY A 246 1.42 19.22 -9.37
CA GLY A 246 1.12 17.85 -9.77
C GLY A 246 0.09 17.77 -10.88
N TYR A 247 0.27 16.82 -11.78
CA TYR A 247 -0.66 16.63 -12.91
C TYR A 247 -2.13 16.51 -12.51
N PRO A 248 -2.51 15.77 -11.43
CA PRO A 248 -3.91 15.58 -11.08
C PRO A 248 -4.70 16.86 -10.83
N GLY A 249 -4.03 17.97 -10.54
CA GLY A 249 -4.63 19.30 -10.35
C GLY A 249 -4.88 20.10 -11.64
N ASP A 250 -4.62 19.54 -12.82
CA ASP A 250 -4.80 20.23 -14.10
C ASP A 250 -6.26 20.69 -14.30
N GLU A 251 -6.42 21.90 -14.76
CA GLU A 251 -7.73 22.58 -14.91
C GLU A 251 -8.72 21.86 -15.84
N TRP A 252 -8.23 21.00 -16.76
CA TRP A 252 -9.05 20.26 -17.71
C TRP A 252 -9.50 18.89 -17.20
N TYR A 253 -8.91 18.41 -16.12
CA TYR A 253 -9.24 17.09 -15.57
C TYR A 253 -10.57 17.08 -14.82
N LEU A 254 -11.13 15.88 -14.66
CA LEU A 254 -12.41 15.68 -13.99
C LEU A 254 -12.35 16.11 -12.52
N GLU A 255 -13.28 16.95 -12.10
CA GLU A 255 -13.41 17.40 -10.71
C GLU A 255 -13.85 16.21 -9.82
N PHE A 256 -13.06 15.95 -8.79
CA PHE A 256 -13.32 14.83 -7.88
C PHE A 256 -14.50 15.06 -6.95
N HIS A 257 -14.66 16.28 -6.42
CA HIS A 257 -15.61 16.58 -5.33
C HIS A 257 -16.99 16.96 -5.81
N LYS A 258 -17.14 17.47 -7.05
CA LYS A 258 -18.43 17.92 -7.57
C LYS A 258 -19.18 16.79 -8.26
N MET A 259 -20.32 16.43 -7.70
CA MET A 259 -21.23 15.43 -8.27
C MET A 259 -22.63 15.98 -8.44
N ARG A 260 -23.34 15.53 -9.49
CA ARG A 260 -24.76 15.82 -9.66
C ARG A 260 -25.59 14.76 -8.93
N TRP A 261 -26.47 15.22 -8.08
CA TRP A 261 -27.47 14.40 -7.41
C TRP A 261 -28.87 14.62 -7.99
N PRO A 262 -29.74 13.57 -8.03
CA PRO A 262 -29.45 12.18 -7.69
C PRO A 262 -28.56 11.48 -8.73
N GLY A 263 -27.98 10.32 -8.38
CA GLY A 263 -27.20 9.49 -9.30
C GLY A 263 -25.69 9.66 -9.25
N GLY A 264 -25.17 10.77 -8.70
CA GLY A 264 -23.74 10.98 -8.43
C GLY A 264 -22.86 11.03 -9.67
N LEU A 265 -23.36 11.54 -10.81
CA LEU A 265 -22.56 11.73 -12.02
C LEU A 265 -21.61 12.92 -11.88
N LYS A 266 -20.35 12.74 -12.27
CA LYS A 266 -19.33 13.78 -12.30
C LYS A 266 -19.31 14.43 -13.69
N LEU A 267 -19.74 15.70 -13.79
CA LEU A 267 -19.95 16.38 -15.07
C LEU A 267 -19.07 17.63 -15.22
N TRP A 268 -18.20 17.93 -14.25
CA TRP A 268 -17.42 19.14 -14.21
C TRP A 268 -15.92 18.86 -14.20
N ARG A 269 -15.14 19.83 -14.63
CA ARG A 269 -13.69 19.83 -14.59
C ARG A 269 -13.14 20.66 -13.42
N VAL A 270 -11.87 20.45 -13.07
CA VAL A 270 -11.17 21.22 -12.02
C VAL A 270 -11.26 22.72 -12.25
N THR A 271 -11.19 23.18 -13.49
CA THR A 271 -11.37 24.58 -13.93
C THR A 271 -10.21 25.49 -13.55
N GLY A 272 -9.63 25.33 -12.37
CA GLY A 272 -8.46 26.09 -11.93
C GLY A 272 -8.30 26.09 -10.41
N PRO A 273 -7.14 26.53 -9.91
CA PRO A 273 -6.88 26.64 -8.49
C PRO A 273 -7.86 27.61 -7.81
N GLY A 274 -8.44 27.18 -6.68
CA GLY A 274 -9.31 28.03 -5.86
C GLY A 274 -10.68 28.34 -6.45
N VAL A 275 -11.07 27.75 -7.59
CA VAL A 275 -12.42 27.90 -8.15
C VAL A 275 -13.41 27.12 -7.29
N ASP A 276 -14.44 27.82 -6.79
CA ASP A 276 -15.48 27.20 -5.96
C ASP A 276 -16.26 26.11 -6.71
N LEU A 277 -16.79 25.15 -5.96
CA LEU A 277 -17.56 24.03 -6.55
C LEU A 277 -18.76 24.53 -7.39
N GLY A 278 -19.37 25.68 -7.02
CA GLY A 278 -20.45 26.30 -7.78
C GLY A 278 -20.05 26.70 -9.20
N ASP A 279 -18.84 27.21 -9.35
CA ASP A 279 -18.34 27.86 -10.58
C ASP A 279 -17.55 26.93 -11.51
N LYS A 280 -17.44 25.63 -11.14
CA LYS A 280 -16.76 24.64 -11.97
C LYS A 280 -17.42 24.52 -13.35
N GLN A 281 -16.58 24.52 -14.40
CA GLN A 281 -17.01 24.42 -15.79
C GLN A 281 -17.29 22.97 -16.20
N PRO A 282 -18.10 22.75 -17.26
CA PRO A 282 -18.34 21.41 -17.78
C PRO A 282 -17.04 20.70 -18.18
N TYR A 283 -17.01 19.41 -17.89
CA TYR A 283 -15.89 18.55 -18.28
C TYR A 283 -15.80 18.40 -19.80
N ASN A 284 -14.58 18.34 -20.33
CA ASN A 284 -14.33 18.06 -21.74
C ASN A 284 -13.40 16.85 -21.89
N PRO A 285 -13.94 15.66 -22.18
CA PRO A 285 -13.15 14.42 -22.25
C PRO A 285 -12.02 14.46 -23.29
N GLU A 286 -12.23 15.13 -24.42
CA GLU A 286 -11.23 15.22 -25.49
C GLU A 286 -10.06 16.11 -25.08
N ALA A 287 -10.34 17.27 -24.52
CA ALA A 287 -9.32 18.18 -23.99
C ALA A 287 -8.54 17.51 -22.84
N ALA A 288 -9.23 16.87 -21.91
CA ALA A 288 -8.59 16.14 -20.81
C ALA A 288 -7.67 15.00 -21.31
N SER A 289 -8.13 14.23 -22.31
CA SER A 289 -7.31 13.18 -22.92
C SER A 289 -6.06 13.76 -23.62
N GLY A 290 -6.20 14.91 -24.30
CA GLY A 290 -5.07 15.63 -24.88
C GLY A 290 -4.04 16.07 -23.84
N ARG A 291 -4.52 16.59 -22.70
CA ARG A 291 -3.67 16.99 -21.56
C ARG A 291 -2.98 15.78 -20.95
N ALA A 292 -3.68 14.67 -20.74
CA ALA A 292 -3.10 13.43 -20.19
C ALA A 292 -1.94 12.90 -21.05
N ARG A 293 -2.08 12.91 -22.38
CA ARG A 293 -0.99 12.55 -23.30
C ARG A 293 0.20 13.50 -23.16
N GLY A 294 -0.04 14.82 -23.15
CA GLY A 294 1.03 15.81 -22.96
C GLY A 294 1.77 15.63 -21.63
N HIS A 295 1.06 15.35 -20.56
CA HIS A 295 1.67 15.04 -19.26
C HIS A 295 2.43 13.73 -19.26
N ALA A 296 1.94 12.71 -19.98
CA ALA A 296 2.66 11.44 -20.12
C ALA A 296 3.98 11.60 -20.88
N ASP A 297 3.98 12.38 -21.95
CA ASP A 297 5.22 12.72 -22.69
C ASP A 297 6.20 13.52 -21.82
N HIS A 298 5.68 14.50 -21.05
CA HIS A 298 6.49 15.26 -20.11
C HIS A 298 7.10 14.35 -19.02
N PHE A 299 6.31 13.47 -18.43
CA PHE A 299 6.77 12.56 -17.39
C PHE A 299 7.81 11.56 -17.93
N ALA A 300 7.61 11.01 -19.12
CA ALA A 300 8.60 10.14 -19.77
C ALA A 300 9.93 10.88 -20.07
N ASN A 301 9.86 12.16 -20.45
CA ASN A 301 11.04 13.00 -20.64
C ASN A 301 11.72 13.32 -19.31
N LEU A 302 10.96 13.58 -18.25
CA LEU A 302 11.48 13.77 -16.89
C LEU A 302 12.26 12.55 -16.43
N LEU A 303 11.68 11.34 -16.56
CA LEU A 303 12.34 10.09 -16.18
C LEU A 303 13.62 9.86 -17.00
N GLN A 304 13.60 10.14 -18.31
CA GLN A 304 14.80 10.06 -19.15
C GLN A 304 15.87 11.04 -18.69
N GLY A 305 15.52 12.31 -18.44
CA GLY A 305 16.46 13.33 -17.97
C GLY A 305 17.08 12.97 -16.61
N ILE A 306 16.30 12.37 -15.70
CA ILE A 306 16.80 11.84 -14.43
C ILE A 306 17.83 10.72 -14.71
N SER A 307 17.49 9.77 -15.59
CA SER A 307 18.37 8.66 -15.93
C SER A 307 19.70 9.15 -16.54
N GLU A 308 19.66 10.13 -17.44
CA GLU A 308 20.85 10.66 -18.09
C GLU A 308 21.77 11.45 -17.16
N THR A 309 21.21 12.13 -16.16
CA THR A 309 21.99 13.02 -15.27
C THR A 309 22.47 12.33 -14.01
N GLU A 310 21.73 11.35 -13.49
CA GLU A 310 21.93 10.78 -12.15
C GLU A 310 22.28 9.30 -12.16
N ALA A 311 21.92 8.57 -13.23
CA ALA A 311 22.20 7.14 -13.31
C ALA A 311 23.65 6.90 -13.74
N GLU A 312 24.54 6.74 -12.77
CA GLU A 312 25.90 6.35 -13.04
C GLU A 312 26.01 4.96 -13.70
N ASN A 313 26.74 4.90 -14.79
CA ASN A 313 27.22 3.66 -15.42
C ASN A 313 26.14 2.63 -15.82
N ARG A 314 24.93 3.05 -16.19
CA ARG A 314 23.81 2.17 -16.61
C ARG A 314 23.27 1.20 -15.53
N GLU A 315 23.68 1.34 -14.28
CA GLU A 315 23.21 0.52 -13.15
C GLU A 315 22.16 1.25 -12.29
N GLY A 316 21.77 2.47 -12.67
CA GLY A 316 20.82 3.28 -11.94
C GLY A 316 19.39 2.80 -12.08
N VAL A 317 18.58 3.05 -11.07
CA VAL A 317 17.14 2.79 -11.05
C VAL A 317 16.37 4.02 -10.57
N VAL A 318 15.37 4.44 -11.34
CA VAL A 318 14.42 5.47 -10.93
C VAL A 318 13.15 4.78 -10.43
N VAL A 319 12.81 5.00 -9.17
CA VAL A 319 11.67 4.36 -8.52
C VAL A 319 10.58 5.39 -8.29
N ALA A 320 9.45 5.23 -8.98
CA ALA A 320 8.30 6.13 -8.91
C ALA A 320 7.06 5.38 -8.39
N PRO A 321 6.95 5.14 -7.07
CA PRO A 321 5.82 4.46 -6.46
C PRO A 321 4.68 5.44 -6.19
N PHE A 322 3.46 4.97 -6.43
CA PHE A 322 2.23 5.71 -6.20
C PHE A 322 1.17 4.80 -5.62
N ASP A 323 0.28 5.35 -4.81
CA ASP A 323 -0.93 4.65 -4.41
C ASP A 323 -1.80 4.38 -5.63
N THR A 324 -2.28 3.14 -5.75
CA THR A 324 -2.99 2.69 -6.97
C THR A 324 -4.32 3.42 -7.15
N GLU A 325 -5.01 3.75 -6.06
CA GLU A 325 -6.29 4.48 -6.11
C GLU A 325 -6.16 5.89 -6.67
N LEU A 326 -4.96 6.49 -6.68
CA LEU A 326 -4.73 7.74 -7.37
C LEU A 326 -5.18 7.64 -8.84
N PHE A 327 -4.86 6.53 -9.50
CA PHE A 327 -5.16 6.28 -10.91
C PHE A 327 -6.58 5.75 -11.09
N GLY A 328 -7.53 6.67 -11.37
CA GLY A 328 -8.92 6.36 -11.66
C GLY A 328 -9.91 6.73 -10.55
N HIS A 329 -9.49 6.80 -9.28
CA HIS A 329 -10.32 7.27 -8.19
C HIS A 329 -10.14 8.77 -7.95
N TRP A 330 -8.94 9.19 -7.50
CA TRP A 330 -8.61 10.59 -7.29
C TRP A 330 -8.33 11.35 -8.58
N TRP A 331 -7.68 10.71 -9.52
CA TRP A 331 -7.34 11.23 -10.83
C TRP A 331 -7.95 10.35 -11.92
N PHE A 332 -9.10 10.80 -12.44
CA PHE A 332 -9.90 10.02 -13.39
C PHE A 332 -9.11 9.65 -14.67
N GLU A 333 -8.27 10.54 -15.17
CA GLU A 333 -7.43 10.34 -16.36
C GLU A 333 -6.15 9.54 -16.08
N GLY A 334 -5.87 9.24 -14.82
CA GLY A 334 -4.66 8.55 -14.37
C GLY A 334 -4.36 7.23 -15.08
N PRO A 335 -5.33 6.31 -15.30
CA PRO A 335 -5.08 5.07 -16.04
C PRO A 335 -4.67 5.31 -17.50
N ASP A 336 -5.27 6.29 -18.17
CA ASP A 336 -4.93 6.65 -19.55
C ASP A 336 -3.55 7.30 -19.61
N PHE A 337 -3.24 8.22 -18.68
CA PHE A 337 -1.90 8.78 -18.50
C PHE A 337 -0.85 7.69 -18.31
N LEU A 338 -1.06 6.74 -17.40
CA LEU A 338 -0.11 5.67 -17.14
C LEU A 338 0.15 4.82 -18.42
N GLY A 339 -0.91 4.50 -19.15
CA GLY A 339 -0.80 3.80 -20.44
C GLY A 339 0.02 4.58 -21.47
N ASP A 340 -0.17 5.90 -21.53
CA ASP A 340 0.56 6.78 -22.45
C ASP A 340 2.02 6.96 -22.01
N VAL A 341 2.34 7.01 -20.71
CA VAL A 341 3.73 6.98 -20.22
C VAL A 341 4.47 5.75 -20.73
N TYR A 342 3.89 4.56 -20.62
CA TYR A 342 4.54 3.35 -21.14
C TYR A 342 4.70 3.36 -22.66
N ARG A 343 3.78 3.96 -23.42
CA ARG A 343 3.91 4.15 -24.87
C ARG A 343 5.07 5.10 -25.19
N ALA A 344 5.19 6.20 -24.46
CA ALA A 344 6.27 7.16 -24.62
C ALA A 344 7.65 6.54 -24.27
N LEU A 345 7.73 5.76 -23.17
CA LEU A 345 8.94 5.05 -22.77
C LEU A 345 9.35 3.97 -23.79
N ALA A 346 8.40 3.35 -24.49
CA ALA A 346 8.72 2.38 -25.54
C ALA A 346 9.58 2.96 -26.69
N GLY A 347 9.47 4.28 -26.93
CA GLY A 347 10.32 5.00 -27.89
C GLY A 347 11.70 5.43 -27.35
N LYS A 348 11.98 5.21 -26.06
CA LYS A 348 13.17 5.71 -25.35
C LYS A 348 14.08 4.59 -24.79
N ARG A 349 13.96 3.38 -25.31
CA ARG A 349 14.61 2.17 -24.77
C ARG A 349 16.13 2.20 -24.70
N ASP A 350 16.78 3.03 -25.51
CA ASP A 350 18.23 3.17 -25.46
C ASP A 350 18.71 3.95 -24.23
N ALA A 351 17.83 4.79 -23.65
CA ALA A 351 18.13 5.63 -22.49
C ALA A 351 17.51 5.09 -21.19
N ILE A 352 16.26 4.61 -21.24
CA ILE A 352 15.50 4.14 -20.07
C ILE A 352 14.49 3.08 -20.48
N HIS A 353 14.30 2.05 -19.67
CA HIS A 353 13.26 1.05 -19.87
C HIS A 353 12.61 0.61 -18.56
N PRO A 354 11.30 0.38 -18.58
CA PRO A 354 10.59 -0.10 -17.40
C PRO A 354 11.05 -1.52 -17.01
N ALA A 355 11.13 -1.76 -15.69
CA ALA A 355 11.43 -3.06 -15.11
C ALA A 355 10.56 -3.31 -13.88
N THR A 356 10.36 -4.56 -13.51
CA THR A 356 9.83 -4.92 -12.20
C THR A 356 10.95 -4.95 -11.16
N GLY A 357 10.58 -4.86 -9.87
CA GLY A 357 11.56 -4.88 -8.78
C GLY A 357 12.43 -6.12 -8.78
N SER A 358 11.82 -7.31 -8.91
CA SER A 358 12.57 -8.58 -8.96
C SER A 358 13.46 -8.68 -10.19
N ARG A 359 12.99 -8.24 -11.34
CA ARG A 359 13.79 -8.27 -12.58
C ARG A 359 15.02 -7.37 -12.46
N HIS A 360 14.82 -6.12 -11.99
CA HIS A 360 15.94 -5.21 -11.76
C HIS A 360 16.94 -5.78 -10.76
N LEU A 361 16.47 -6.38 -9.65
CA LEU A 361 17.33 -6.99 -8.64
C LEU A 361 18.19 -8.15 -9.19
N GLN A 362 17.64 -8.95 -10.10
CA GLN A 362 18.36 -10.05 -10.76
C GLN A 362 19.40 -9.54 -11.77
N GLU A 363 19.05 -8.53 -12.56
CA GLU A 363 19.92 -7.95 -13.58
C GLU A 363 21.01 -7.04 -12.96
N HIS A 364 20.68 -6.35 -11.86
CA HIS A 364 21.53 -5.36 -11.18
C HIS A 364 21.57 -5.58 -9.66
N PRO A 365 22.19 -6.65 -9.17
CA PRO A 365 22.28 -6.90 -7.73
C PRO A 365 23.02 -5.76 -7.03
N PRO A 366 22.51 -5.26 -5.87
CA PRO A 366 23.07 -4.08 -5.23
C PRO A 366 24.46 -4.35 -4.64
N ARG A 367 25.41 -3.49 -4.96
CA ARG A 367 26.76 -3.52 -4.40
C ARG A 367 26.90 -2.66 -3.14
N ALA A 368 26.09 -1.61 -3.04
CA ALA A 368 26.10 -0.69 -1.91
C ALA A 368 25.27 -1.23 -0.74
N ALA A 369 25.76 -0.98 0.48
CA ALA A 369 25.03 -1.25 1.71
C ALA A 369 24.90 0.03 2.53
N ILE A 370 23.73 0.20 3.16
CA ILE A 370 23.36 1.39 3.92
C ILE A 370 22.65 1.04 5.22
N ARG A 371 22.87 1.83 6.27
CA ARG A 371 22.03 1.86 7.46
C ARG A 371 21.08 3.04 7.34
N LEU A 372 19.80 2.75 7.17
CA LEU A 372 18.77 3.76 7.09
C LEU A 372 18.37 4.28 8.48
N PRO A 373 18.01 5.56 8.64
CA PRO A 373 17.40 6.07 9.85
C PRO A 373 15.93 5.65 9.97
N TRP A 374 15.31 5.94 11.11
CA TRP A 374 13.87 5.85 11.27
C TRP A 374 13.17 6.93 10.44
N GLY A 375 12.09 6.56 9.75
CA GLY A 375 11.28 7.50 8.97
C GLY A 375 10.16 6.84 8.21
N SER A 376 9.40 7.65 7.48
CA SER A 376 8.29 7.24 6.61
C SER A 376 8.14 8.22 5.45
N TRP A 377 7.18 8.03 4.55
CA TRP A 377 6.86 9.02 3.52
C TRP A 377 5.83 10.09 3.96
N GLY A 378 5.43 10.07 5.24
CA GLY A 378 4.54 11.08 5.81
C GLY A 378 5.08 12.51 5.70
N ALA A 379 4.23 13.50 5.96
CA ALA A 379 4.49 14.92 5.68
C ALA A 379 5.84 15.46 6.18
N ASN A 380 6.32 15.00 7.33
CA ASN A 380 7.62 15.44 7.90
C ASN A 380 8.74 14.40 7.70
N GLY A 381 8.48 13.33 6.94
CA GLY A 381 9.42 12.24 6.78
C GLY A 381 9.59 11.35 8.02
N ASP A 382 8.78 11.55 9.04
CA ASP A 382 8.80 10.84 10.32
C ASP A 382 7.46 10.12 10.61
N SER A 383 7.21 9.75 11.87
CA SER A 383 5.97 9.07 12.28
C SER A 383 4.85 10.03 12.72
N SER A 384 5.02 11.35 12.61
CA SER A 384 4.11 12.35 13.20
C SER A 384 2.68 12.31 12.67
N MET A 385 2.46 11.82 11.43
CA MET A 385 1.12 11.58 10.88
C MET A 385 0.37 10.48 11.63
N TRP A 386 1.08 9.49 12.17
CA TRP A 386 0.50 8.34 12.88
C TRP A 386 0.63 8.43 14.38
N LEU A 387 1.65 9.13 14.89
CA LEU A 387 1.90 9.31 16.33
C LEU A 387 2.18 10.78 16.64
N SER A 388 1.19 11.45 17.20
CA SER A 388 1.19 12.85 17.61
C SER A 388 0.22 13.01 18.80
N ASP A 389 0.15 14.18 19.41
CA ASP A 389 -0.82 14.47 20.49
C ASP A 389 -2.26 14.12 20.11
N ARG A 390 -2.59 14.23 18.83
CA ARG A 390 -3.93 13.92 18.30
C ARG A 390 -4.22 12.41 18.24
N THR A 391 -3.21 11.59 18.01
CA THR A 391 -3.35 10.14 17.75
C THR A 391 -2.72 9.26 18.82
N ALA A 392 -1.95 9.81 19.77
CA ALA A 392 -1.26 9.06 20.81
C ALA A 392 -2.19 8.13 21.62
N TRP A 393 -3.42 8.58 21.89
CA TRP A 393 -4.43 7.78 22.60
C TRP A 393 -4.74 6.44 21.92
N THR A 394 -4.61 6.34 20.58
CA THR A 394 -4.82 5.08 19.85
C THR A 394 -3.72 4.08 20.16
N TRP A 395 -2.49 4.54 20.24
CA TRP A 395 -1.31 3.72 20.57
C TRP A 395 -1.29 3.33 22.04
N GLU A 396 -1.66 4.26 22.93
CA GLU A 396 -1.81 4.01 24.38
C GLU A 396 -2.86 2.93 24.68
N ARG A 397 -3.83 2.76 23.79
CA ARG A 397 -4.79 1.66 23.83
C ARG A 397 -4.24 0.39 23.16
N LEU A 398 -3.60 0.51 22.02
CA LEU A 398 -3.14 -0.62 21.19
C LEU A 398 -1.98 -1.38 21.86
N TRP A 399 -1.00 -0.68 22.44
CA TRP A 399 0.16 -1.34 23.05
C TRP A 399 -0.18 -2.31 24.20
N PRO A 400 -1.03 -1.96 25.16
CA PRO A 400 -1.49 -2.91 26.17
C PRO A 400 -2.31 -4.07 25.58
N LEU A 401 -3.10 -3.80 24.53
CA LEU A 401 -3.87 -4.82 23.83
C LEU A 401 -2.95 -5.85 23.17
N GLU A 402 -1.88 -5.42 22.48
CA GLU A 402 -0.84 -6.31 21.94
C GLU A 402 -0.24 -7.19 23.04
N GLN A 403 0.12 -6.59 24.19
CA GLN A 403 0.69 -7.33 25.32
C GLN A 403 -0.29 -8.41 25.80
N SER A 404 -1.55 -8.05 26.07
CA SER A 404 -2.59 -8.98 26.56
C SER A 404 -2.84 -10.12 25.56
N PHE A 405 -2.84 -9.81 24.25
CA PHE A 405 -2.99 -10.82 23.21
C PHE A 405 -1.84 -11.83 23.24
N TRP A 406 -0.59 -11.35 23.27
CA TRP A 406 0.58 -12.24 23.23
C TRP A 406 0.78 -13.03 24.51
N ASP A 407 0.30 -12.52 25.65
CA ASP A 407 0.28 -13.26 26.92
C ASP A 407 -0.73 -14.42 26.89
N ALA A 408 -1.89 -14.24 26.27
CA ALA A 408 -2.93 -15.25 26.16
C ALA A 408 -2.71 -16.27 25.03
N ALA A 409 -2.06 -15.88 23.93
CA ALA A 409 -1.95 -16.66 22.70
C ALA A 409 -1.35 -18.06 22.87
N PRO A 410 -0.26 -18.31 23.66
CA PRO A 410 0.32 -19.64 23.79
C PRO A 410 -0.66 -20.68 24.37
N ALA A 411 -1.36 -20.33 25.45
CA ALA A 411 -2.33 -21.21 26.08
C ALA A 411 -3.57 -21.43 25.19
N ALA A 412 -4.05 -20.38 24.54
CA ALA A 412 -5.18 -20.44 23.64
C ALA A 412 -4.90 -21.30 22.39
N LEU A 413 -3.69 -21.24 21.81
CA LEU A 413 -3.28 -22.12 20.72
C LEU A 413 -3.28 -23.60 21.11
N ALA A 414 -2.92 -23.92 22.35
CA ALA A 414 -2.91 -25.30 22.86
C ALA A 414 -4.32 -25.85 23.09
N SER A 415 -5.32 -25.00 23.34
CA SER A 415 -6.72 -25.37 23.64
C SER A 415 -7.57 -25.42 22.37
N ALA A 416 -8.09 -26.61 22.01
CA ALA A 416 -9.00 -26.74 20.87
C ALA A 416 -10.26 -25.86 21.00
N ALA A 417 -10.77 -25.69 22.22
CA ALA A 417 -11.95 -24.86 22.48
C ALA A 417 -11.66 -23.35 22.37
N ALA A 418 -10.44 -22.91 22.68
CA ALA A 418 -10.06 -21.50 22.63
C ALA A 418 -9.62 -21.03 21.22
N ARG A 419 -9.23 -21.94 20.34
CA ARG A 419 -8.74 -21.57 18.99
C ARG A 419 -9.69 -20.72 18.17
N PRO A 420 -11.01 -20.97 18.11
CA PRO A 420 -11.93 -20.09 17.35
C PRO A 420 -11.93 -18.67 17.89
N VAL A 421 -11.92 -18.49 19.21
CA VAL A 421 -11.87 -17.18 19.87
C VAL A 421 -10.54 -16.49 19.58
N LEU A 422 -9.41 -17.20 19.70
CA LEU A 422 -8.09 -16.66 19.36
C LEU A 422 -8.01 -16.25 17.89
N ALA A 423 -8.58 -17.02 16.98
CA ALA A 423 -8.58 -16.70 15.55
C ALA A 423 -9.31 -15.37 15.28
N GLN A 424 -10.46 -15.13 15.93
CA GLN A 424 -11.17 -13.88 15.76
C GLN A 424 -10.49 -12.72 16.49
N ALA A 425 -9.99 -12.94 17.71
CA ALA A 425 -9.19 -11.94 18.41
C ALA A 425 -7.97 -11.50 17.59
N THR A 426 -7.35 -12.43 16.83
CA THR A 426 -6.25 -12.13 15.91
C THR A 426 -6.71 -11.20 14.80
N ARG A 427 -7.88 -11.44 14.20
CA ARG A 427 -8.42 -10.58 13.13
C ARG A 427 -8.72 -9.17 13.64
N GLU A 428 -9.37 -9.08 14.80
CA GLU A 428 -9.70 -7.77 15.40
C GLU A 428 -8.42 -6.99 15.77
N LEU A 429 -7.39 -7.66 16.32
CA LEU A 429 -6.10 -7.03 16.60
C LEU A 429 -5.42 -6.53 15.30
N LEU A 430 -5.40 -7.35 14.26
CA LEU A 430 -4.82 -6.95 12.97
C LEU A 430 -5.57 -5.76 12.37
N LEU A 431 -6.91 -5.72 12.45
CA LEU A 431 -7.73 -4.60 11.98
C LEU A 431 -7.50 -3.33 12.82
N ALA A 432 -7.37 -3.46 14.14
CA ALA A 432 -7.01 -2.33 15.00
C ALA A 432 -5.62 -1.75 14.69
N GLN A 433 -4.68 -2.56 14.17
CA GLN A 433 -3.33 -2.15 13.81
C GLN A 433 -3.22 -1.44 12.46
N SER A 434 -4.30 -1.31 11.66
CA SER A 434 -4.25 -0.61 10.37
C SER A 434 -3.78 0.84 10.52
N SER A 435 -2.83 1.28 9.69
CA SER A 435 -2.31 2.65 9.69
C SER A 435 -3.34 3.69 9.25
N ASP A 436 -4.37 3.25 8.54
CA ASP A 436 -5.45 4.11 8.04
C ASP A 436 -6.18 4.86 9.16
N TRP A 437 -6.35 4.24 10.34
CA TRP A 437 -7.07 4.89 11.44
C TRP A 437 -6.41 6.17 11.87
N GLN A 438 -5.11 6.12 12.20
CA GLN A 438 -4.36 7.30 12.64
C GLN A 438 -4.22 8.33 11.52
N PHE A 439 -4.02 7.87 10.27
CA PHE A 439 -3.94 8.74 9.11
C PHE A 439 -5.24 9.54 8.90
N ILE A 440 -6.41 8.88 8.90
CA ILE A 440 -7.72 9.51 8.73
C ILE A 440 -8.03 10.47 9.89
N ILE A 441 -7.68 10.09 11.14
CA ILE A 441 -7.81 10.97 12.31
C ILE A 441 -6.93 12.22 12.15
N SER A 442 -5.69 12.06 11.73
CA SER A 442 -4.73 13.16 11.57
C SER A 442 -5.14 14.12 10.46
N THR A 443 -5.59 13.61 9.32
CA THR A 443 -6.06 14.43 8.19
C THR A 443 -7.42 15.08 8.45
N GLY A 444 -8.25 14.48 9.31
CA GLY A 444 -9.58 14.97 9.64
C GLY A 444 -10.64 14.70 8.57
N ALA A 445 -10.32 13.94 7.52
CA ALA A 445 -11.23 13.68 6.41
C ALA A 445 -12.51 12.93 6.82
N ALA A 446 -12.39 12.00 7.78
CA ALA A 446 -13.50 11.22 8.36
C ALA A 446 -13.10 10.73 9.77
N ALA A 447 -12.63 11.64 10.63
CA ALA A 447 -12.03 11.28 11.92
C ALA A 447 -13.01 10.53 12.84
N ASP A 448 -14.27 10.94 12.88
CA ASP A 448 -15.34 10.29 13.66
C ASP A 448 -15.57 8.83 13.24
N TYR A 449 -15.51 8.55 11.95
CA TYR A 449 -15.59 7.19 11.41
C TYR A 449 -14.37 6.36 11.85
N ALA A 450 -13.16 6.88 11.64
CA ALA A 450 -11.92 6.18 11.98
C ALA A 450 -11.82 5.90 13.48
N GLU A 451 -12.14 6.89 14.33
CA GLU A 451 -12.15 6.72 15.78
C GLU A 451 -13.15 5.65 16.24
N ARG A 452 -14.36 5.67 15.66
CA ARG A 452 -15.38 4.67 15.98
C ARG A 452 -14.92 3.27 15.59
N ARG A 453 -14.45 3.07 14.35
CA ARG A 453 -14.02 1.77 13.87
C ARG A 453 -12.82 1.23 14.64
N PHE A 454 -11.83 2.09 14.92
CA PHE A 454 -10.69 1.72 15.75
C PHE A 454 -11.12 1.25 17.13
N ARG A 455 -12.05 1.99 17.81
CA ARG A 455 -12.57 1.62 19.12
C ARG A 455 -13.32 0.28 19.07
N GLU A 456 -14.18 0.08 18.08
CA GLU A 456 -14.92 -1.17 17.89
C GLU A 456 -13.97 -2.37 17.78
N HIS A 457 -12.93 -2.30 16.94
CA HIS A 457 -11.95 -3.39 16.81
C HIS A 457 -11.16 -3.63 18.11
N CYS A 458 -10.78 -2.58 18.82
CA CYS A 458 -10.12 -2.73 20.11
C CYS A 458 -11.05 -3.34 21.17
N ASP A 459 -12.31 -2.89 21.28
CA ASP A 459 -13.31 -3.42 22.22
C ASP A 459 -13.58 -4.90 21.96
N ASP A 460 -13.77 -5.27 20.68
CA ASP A 460 -14.01 -6.66 20.28
C ASP A 460 -12.78 -7.55 20.59
N ALA A 461 -11.57 -7.07 20.30
CA ALA A 461 -10.33 -7.79 20.61
C ALA A 461 -10.17 -7.96 22.14
N GLU A 462 -10.34 -6.88 22.92
CA GLU A 462 -10.25 -6.92 24.39
C GLU A 462 -11.23 -7.92 25.00
N GLN A 463 -12.50 -7.92 24.54
CA GLN A 463 -13.52 -8.85 25.01
C GLN A 463 -13.14 -10.31 24.73
N LEU A 464 -12.68 -10.60 23.51
CA LEU A 464 -12.28 -11.96 23.14
C LEU A 464 -11.03 -12.41 23.90
N ILE A 465 -10.02 -11.55 24.03
CA ILE A 465 -8.78 -11.85 24.76
C ILE A 465 -9.05 -12.10 26.24
N ALA A 466 -9.93 -11.33 26.86
CA ALA A 466 -10.30 -11.50 28.28
C ALA A 466 -10.86 -12.90 28.56
N ALA A 467 -11.58 -13.51 27.63
CA ALA A 467 -12.11 -14.87 27.76
C ALA A 467 -11.05 -15.98 27.56
N LEU A 468 -9.87 -15.63 27.04
CA LEU A 468 -8.75 -16.57 26.85
C LEU A 468 -7.84 -16.69 28.08
N GLY A 469 -8.09 -15.89 29.12
CA GLY A 469 -7.30 -15.90 30.35
C GLY A 469 -7.50 -17.18 31.19
N PRO A 470 -6.54 -17.49 32.09
CA PRO A 470 -6.65 -18.66 32.95
C PRO A 470 -7.88 -18.54 33.89
N GLY A 471 -8.62 -19.64 34.10
CA GLY A 471 -9.81 -19.67 34.95
C GLY A 471 -11.06 -19.05 34.33
N ARG A 472 -11.08 -18.79 33.02
CA ARG A 472 -12.20 -18.20 32.30
C ARG A 472 -12.96 -19.20 31.43
N GLU A 473 -12.87 -20.51 31.72
CA GLU A 473 -13.55 -21.56 30.95
C GLU A 473 -15.07 -21.34 30.86
N ALA A 474 -15.68 -20.75 31.89
CA ALA A 474 -17.13 -20.44 31.90
C ALA A 474 -17.50 -19.32 30.90
N ASP A 475 -16.56 -18.44 30.56
CA ASP A 475 -16.80 -17.32 29.64
C ASP A 475 -16.57 -17.75 28.17
N LEU A 476 -15.89 -18.88 27.93
CA LEU A 476 -15.43 -19.31 26.65
C LEU A 476 -16.57 -19.57 25.65
N GLU A 477 -17.67 -20.18 26.08
CA GLU A 477 -18.83 -20.44 25.21
C GLU A 477 -19.49 -19.13 24.72
N SER A 478 -19.58 -18.12 25.60
CA SER A 478 -20.06 -16.80 25.18
C SER A 478 -19.12 -16.12 24.20
N ALA A 479 -17.79 -16.23 24.43
CA ALA A 479 -16.78 -15.70 23.55
C ALA A 479 -16.76 -16.40 22.18
N GLN A 480 -17.03 -17.71 22.13
CA GLN A 480 -17.17 -18.44 20.86
C GLN A 480 -18.34 -17.91 20.03
N ARG A 481 -19.53 -17.72 20.64
CA ARG A 481 -20.67 -17.11 19.94
C ARG A 481 -20.33 -15.71 19.43
N ARG A 482 -19.66 -14.90 20.25
CA ARG A 482 -19.22 -13.57 19.82
C ARG A 482 -18.21 -13.64 18.67
N ALA A 483 -17.26 -14.57 18.72
CA ALA A 483 -16.29 -14.79 17.65
C ALA A 483 -16.95 -15.20 16.33
N GLU A 484 -18.02 -16.00 16.37
CA GLU A 484 -18.81 -16.37 15.19
C GLU A 484 -19.52 -15.16 14.58
N GLU A 485 -20.19 -14.31 15.42
CA GLU A 485 -20.84 -13.08 14.96
C GLU A 485 -19.84 -12.13 14.28
N LEU A 486 -18.70 -11.88 14.93
CA LEU A 486 -17.63 -11.03 14.39
C LEU A 486 -17.02 -11.64 13.13
N GLY A 487 -16.86 -12.96 13.08
CA GLY A 487 -16.37 -13.67 11.91
C GLY A 487 -17.29 -13.55 10.70
N GLN A 488 -18.59 -13.33 10.90
CA GLN A 488 -19.53 -13.02 9.80
C GLN A 488 -19.39 -11.58 9.30
N ARG A 489 -19.09 -10.64 10.20
CA ARG A 489 -18.85 -9.23 9.86
C ARG A 489 -17.52 -9.02 9.17
N ASP A 490 -16.45 -9.59 9.73
CA ASP A 490 -15.06 -9.36 9.32
C ASP A 490 -14.45 -10.67 8.76
N GLN A 491 -14.94 -11.09 7.58
CA GLN A 491 -14.56 -12.35 6.91
C GLN A 491 -13.19 -12.24 6.22
N LEU A 492 -12.13 -12.05 7.02
CA LEU A 492 -10.77 -11.89 6.54
C LEU A 492 -9.88 -13.05 7.02
N PHE A 493 -8.82 -13.32 6.29
CA PHE A 493 -7.71 -14.18 6.72
C PHE A 493 -8.18 -15.52 7.31
N PRO A 494 -8.67 -16.47 6.51
CA PRO A 494 -9.26 -17.72 7.01
C PRO A 494 -8.30 -18.55 7.87
N ASN A 495 -6.98 -18.44 7.63
CA ASN A 495 -5.93 -19.27 8.25
C ASN A 495 -4.96 -18.46 9.12
N VAL A 496 -5.44 -17.68 10.11
CA VAL A 496 -4.56 -16.85 10.96
C VAL A 496 -3.78 -17.64 12.03
N LEU A 497 -4.29 -18.74 12.54
CA LEU A 497 -3.66 -19.47 13.66
C LEU A 497 -2.26 -19.99 13.36
N PRO A 498 -1.94 -20.54 12.18
CA PRO A 498 -0.57 -20.89 11.83
C PRO A 498 0.37 -19.69 11.86
N ALA A 499 -0.11 -18.50 11.47
CA ALA A 499 0.68 -17.27 11.53
C ALA A 499 0.93 -16.82 12.99
N VAL A 500 -0.05 -16.97 13.89
CA VAL A 500 0.13 -16.72 15.34
C VAL A 500 1.20 -17.66 15.90
N ALA A 501 1.14 -18.94 15.58
CA ALA A 501 2.13 -19.92 16.02
C ALA A 501 3.55 -19.60 15.50
N ALA A 502 3.66 -19.22 14.22
CA ALA A 502 4.93 -18.80 13.62
C ALA A 502 5.49 -17.53 14.26
N ALA A 503 4.63 -16.56 14.58
CA ALA A 503 5.03 -15.31 15.24
C ALA A 503 5.58 -15.55 16.66
N LEU A 504 5.05 -16.51 17.41
CA LEU A 504 5.56 -16.92 18.73
C LEU A 504 6.89 -17.68 18.65
N GLY A 505 7.09 -18.50 17.62
CA GLY A 505 8.25 -19.39 17.49
C GLY A 505 9.60 -18.70 17.22
N GLY A 506 9.61 -17.39 16.93
CA GLY A 506 10.83 -16.68 16.51
C GLY A 506 11.40 -17.20 15.17
N SER A 507 12.61 -16.78 14.80
CA SER A 507 13.23 -16.91 13.47
C SER A 507 13.41 -18.34 12.89
N ARG A 508 12.82 -19.38 13.42
CA ARG A 508 13.11 -20.75 12.97
C ARG A 508 12.14 -21.37 11.98
N SER A 509 11.02 -20.75 11.60
CA SER A 509 10.09 -21.40 10.66
C SER A 509 9.00 -20.48 10.09
N LEU A 510 9.34 -19.50 9.28
CA LEU A 510 8.34 -18.86 8.38
C LEU A 510 8.25 -19.58 7.01
N VAL A 511 9.07 -20.59 6.78
CA VAL A 511 8.95 -21.50 5.63
C VAL A 511 8.09 -22.69 6.03
N VAL A 512 6.80 -22.50 6.09
CA VAL A 512 5.83 -23.60 6.07
C VAL A 512 5.60 -23.94 4.61
N GLY A 513 5.87 -25.19 4.25
CA GLY A 513 5.82 -25.76 2.92
C GLY A 513 4.48 -25.63 2.20
#